data_b2ab0483dddda25cb9de558a122046a9
#
_entry.id   b2ab0483dddda25cb9de558a122046a9
#
_cell.length_a   1.000
_cell.length_b   1.000
_cell.length_c   1.000
_cell.angle_alpha   90.00
_cell.angle_beta   90.00
_cell.angle_gamma   90.00
#
_symmetry.space_group_name_H-M   'P 1'
#
loop_
_entity.id
_entity.type
_entity.pdbx_description
1 polymer ?
#
loop_
_entity_poly.entity_id
_entity_poly.type
_entity_poly.pdbx_seq_one_letter_code
_entity_poly.pdbx_strand_id
1 'polypeptide(L)'
;TKGVEKMNRLKTNFLGKEFKNPMVTSSGCFGFGLEYKDYFDPNVLGGIVVKGITMEARDGNYGTRIAETPGGMLNCVGLENPGIDYFENVIVKNIKASGIESPIIVNINGKVIEEYVEMAKRVENIPEVDMIELNISCPNVKDGGMAFGAKPEVAGAVTKAVREVTTKPLIVKLSPNVTDIVHIAKVVEENGADAVSLINTLLGMAIDIKKRKPVLGNTFGGF
;
A
#
# COMPACT_ATOMS: atom_id res chain seq x y z
N THR A 1 -45.13 2.85 -15.66
CA THR A 1 -44.36 3.23 -14.46
C THR A 1 -42.90 3.21 -14.84
N LYS A 2 -42.31 4.40 -15.10
CA LYS A 2 -40.88 4.56 -15.32
C LYS A 2 -40.20 4.19 -14.00
N GLY A 3 -39.36 3.15 -14.01
CA GLY A 3 -38.53 2.78 -12.88
C GLY A 3 -37.65 3.97 -12.56
N VAL A 4 -37.76 4.49 -11.35
CA VAL A 4 -36.82 5.46 -10.79
C VAL A 4 -35.52 4.70 -10.66
N GLU A 5 -34.54 4.98 -11.52
CA GLU A 5 -33.16 4.53 -11.33
C GLU A 5 -32.75 4.97 -9.93
N LYS A 6 -32.54 3.98 -9.06
CA LYS A 6 -32.06 4.24 -7.71
C LYS A 6 -30.68 4.82 -7.87
N MET A 7 -30.57 6.15 -7.89
CA MET A 7 -29.26 6.84 -7.92
C MET A 7 -28.40 6.21 -6.82
N ASN A 8 -27.31 5.56 -7.22
CA ASN A 8 -26.35 5.07 -6.25
C ASN A 8 -25.63 6.26 -5.62
N ARG A 9 -26.15 6.71 -4.47
CA ARG A 9 -25.68 7.89 -3.72
C ARG A 9 -24.24 7.75 -3.21
N LEU A 10 -23.65 6.55 -3.32
CA LEU A 10 -22.30 6.26 -2.86
C LEU A 10 -21.27 6.32 -4.01
N LYS A 11 -21.71 6.38 -5.26
CA LYS A 11 -20.79 6.55 -6.39
C LYS A 11 -19.94 7.80 -6.20
N THR A 12 -18.64 7.67 -6.42
CA THR A 12 -17.69 8.79 -6.36
C THR A 12 -16.69 8.69 -7.49
N ASN A 13 -16.19 9.82 -7.96
CA ASN A 13 -15.06 9.86 -8.87
C ASN A 13 -13.80 10.11 -8.06
N PHE A 14 -12.81 9.24 -8.23
CA PHE A 14 -11.51 9.38 -7.59
C PHE A 14 -10.43 9.32 -8.67
N LEU A 15 -9.69 10.40 -8.84
CA LEU A 15 -8.61 10.55 -9.82
C LEU A 15 -9.02 10.13 -11.25
N GLY A 16 -10.22 10.53 -11.67
CA GLY A 16 -10.76 10.24 -13.01
C GLY A 16 -11.40 8.86 -13.18
N LYS A 17 -11.33 7.99 -12.19
CA LYS A 17 -11.96 6.66 -12.18
C LYS A 17 -13.26 6.67 -11.37
N GLU A 18 -14.32 6.06 -11.89
CA GLU A 18 -15.57 5.87 -11.14
C GLU A 18 -15.42 4.73 -10.15
N PHE A 19 -15.70 5.02 -8.88
CA PHE A 19 -15.81 4.06 -7.77
C PHE A 19 -17.28 3.91 -7.41
N LYS A 20 -17.76 2.69 -7.26
CA LYS A 20 -19.17 2.43 -6.90
C LYS A 20 -19.53 2.92 -5.49
N ASN A 21 -18.53 3.09 -4.63
CA ASN A 21 -18.60 3.69 -3.30
C ASN A 21 -17.20 4.09 -2.84
N PRO A 22 -17.04 4.90 -1.76
CA PRO A 22 -15.73 5.37 -1.30
C PRO A 22 -14.94 4.35 -0.47
N MET A 23 -15.44 3.12 -0.28
CA MET A 23 -14.77 2.12 0.54
C MET A 23 -13.65 1.43 -0.23
N VAL A 24 -12.43 1.57 0.27
CA VAL A 24 -11.21 0.96 -0.29
C VAL A 24 -10.51 0.15 0.79
N THR A 25 -9.90 -0.97 0.41
CA THR A 25 -9.09 -1.76 1.34
C THR A 25 -7.75 -1.07 1.63
N SER A 26 -7.09 -1.47 2.72
CA SER A 26 -5.71 -1.05 2.99
C SER A 26 -4.72 -2.13 2.55
N SER A 27 -3.60 -1.71 1.96
CA SER A 27 -2.49 -2.63 1.63
C SER A 27 -2.01 -3.38 2.86
N GLY A 28 -1.87 -4.69 2.71
CA GLY A 28 -1.46 -5.60 3.79
C GLY A 28 -2.59 -6.15 4.64
N CYS A 29 -3.83 -5.67 4.46
CA CYS A 29 -5.00 -6.13 5.22
C CYS A 29 -5.97 -7.00 4.40
N PHE A 30 -5.81 -7.03 3.07
CA PHE A 30 -6.76 -7.69 2.16
C PHE A 30 -6.08 -8.58 1.10
N GLY A 31 -4.84 -8.98 1.32
CA GLY A 31 -4.09 -9.79 0.34
C GLY A 31 -4.10 -9.18 -1.06
N PHE A 32 -4.46 -9.98 -2.04
CA PHE A 32 -4.69 -9.53 -3.42
C PHE A 32 -6.19 -9.47 -3.79
N GLY A 33 -7.08 -9.63 -2.79
CA GLY A 33 -8.53 -9.65 -2.98
C GLY A 33 -9.10 -11.03 -3.30
N LEU A 34 -8.28 -11.95 -3.77
CA LEU A 34 -8.70 -13.31 -4.14
C LEU A 34 -9.02 -14.16 -2.92
N GLU A 35 -8.29 -13.96 -1.83
CA GLU A 35 -8.36 -14.73 -0.58
C GLU A 35 -9.69 -14.56 0.15
N TYR A 36 -10.43 -13.49 -0.16
CA TYR A 36 -11.69 -13.16 0.51
C TYR A 36 -12.94 -13.55 -0.26
N LYS A 37 -12.79 -14.07 -1.50
CA LYS A 37 -13.93 -14.44 -2.36
C LYS A 37 -14.86 -15.49 -1.77
N ASP A 38 -14.33 -16.38 -0.95
CA ASP A 38 -15.11 -17.41 -0.27
C ASP A 38 -15.97 -16.85 0.88
N TYR A 39 -15.70 -15.63 1.33
CA TYR A 39 -16.40 -14.99 2.44
C TYR A 39 -17.43 -13.96 1.96
N PHE A 40 -17.11 -13.20 0.90
CA PHE A 40 -18.00 -12.23 0.29
C PHE A 40 -17.52 -11.86 -1.12
N ASP A 41 -18.39 -11.22 -1.90
CA ASP A 41 -18.03 -10.70 -3.23
C ASP A 41 -17.14 -9.44 -3.10
N PRO A 42 -15.86 -9.47 -3.46
CA PRO A 42 -14.98 -8.30 -3.42
C PRO A 42 -15.48 -7.11 -4.25
N ASN A 43 -16.38 -7.37 -5.20
CA ASN A 43 -16.99 -6.33 -6.03
C ASN A 43 -17.94 -5.40 -5.26
N VAL A 44 -18.26 -5.68 -3.98
CA VAL A 44 -19.00 -4.71 -3.14
C VAL A 44 -18.13 -3.51 -2.75
N LEU A 45 -16.80 -3.64 -2.83
CA LEU A 45 -15.84 -2.58 -2.51
C LEU A 45 -15.75 -1.56 -3.66
N GLY A 46 -15.46 -0.31 -3.32
CA GLY A 46 -15.20 0.75 -4.28
C GLY A 46 -13.87 0.57 -5.00
N GLY A 47 -12.86 0.03 -4.30
CA GLY A 47 -11.55 -0.29 -4.85
C GLY A 47 -10.77 -1.22 -3.93
N ILE A 48 -9.75 -1.87 -4.48
CA ILE A 48 -8.89 -2.82 -3.75
C ILE A 48 -7.44 -2.34 -3.83
N VAL A 49 -6.88 -1.93 -2.68
CA VAL A 49 -5.43 -1.76 -2.54
C VAL A 49 -4.83 -3.11 -2.20
N VAL A 50 -4.07 -3.66 -3.13
CA VAL A 50 -3.48 -4.99 -2.96
C VAL A 50 -2.27 -4.97 -2.03
N LYS A 51 -1.82 -6.16 -1.63
CA LYS A 51 -0.59 -6.34 -0.85
C LYS A 51 0.58 -5.63 -1.50
N GLY A 52 1.37 -4.95 -0.68
CA GLY A 52 2.58 -4.28 -1.15
C GLY A 52 3.56 -5.25 -1.78
N ILE A 53 4.03 -4.95 -2.99
CA ILE A 53 4.96 -5.75 -3.77
C ILE A 53 6.35 -5.11 -3.83
N THR A 54 7.37 -5.94 -4.01
CA THR A 54 8.78 -5.58 -4.16
C THR A 54 9.33 -6.19 -5.44
N MET A 55 10.52 -5.74 -5.88
CA MET A 55 11.16 -6.32 -7.07
C MET A 55 11.32 -7.84 -6.93
N GLU A 56 11.88 -8.28 -5.82
CA GLU A 56 12.05 -9.69 -5.49
C GLU A 56 11.01 -10.16 -4.47
N ALA A 57 10.72 -11.46 -4.45
CA ALA A 57 9.90 -12.08 -3.42
C ALA A 57 10.54 -11.91 -2.03
N ARG A 58 9.70 -11.81 -0.99
CA ARG A 58 10.14 -11.69 0.40
C ARG A 58 9.31 -12.62 1.28
N ASP A 59 9.99 -13.43 2.08
CA ASP A 59 9.35 -14.35 3.05
C ASP A 59 8.82 -13.61 4.31
N GLY A 60 9.15 -12.32 4.46
CA GLY A 60 8.83 -11.57 5.67
C GLY A 60 9.81 -11.85 6.82
N ASN A 61 9.42 -11.42 8.02
CA ASN A 61 10.22 -11.62 9.22
C ASN A 61 9.94 -12.97 9.88
N TYR A 62 10.91 -13.49 10.63
CA TYR A 62 10.79 -14.71 11.40
C TYR A 62 10.26 -14.44 12.83
N GLY A 63 9.82 -15.49 13.49
CA GLY A 63 9.35 -15.46 14.89
C GLY A 63 7.93 -14.93 15.03
N THR A 64 7.62 -14.33 16.18
CA THR A 64 6.30 -13.75 16.46
C THR A 64 6.12 -12.47 15.66
N ARG A 65 5.22 -12.49 14.68
CA ARG A 65 4.98 -11.38 13.76
C ARG A 65 3.75 -10.53 14.08
N ILE A 66 2.85 -11.05 14.91
CA ILE A 66 1.59 -10.42 15.31
C ILE A 66 1.42 -10.58 16.81
N ALA A 67 0.99 -9.54 17.49
CA ALA A 67 0.69 -9.56 18.92
C ALA A 67 -0.49 -8.63 19.25
N GLU A 68 -1.47 -9.14 19.96
CA GLU A 68 -2.57 -8.33 20.48
C GLU A 68 -2.11 -7.43 21.64
N THR A 69 -2.72 -6.27 21.74
CA THR A 69 -2.57 -5.33 22.84
C THR A 69 -3.93 -4.82 23.28
N PRO A 70 -4.08 -4.22 24.47
CA PRO A 70 -5.37 -3.69 24.94
C PRO A 70 -6.01 -2.65 23.97
N GLY A 71 -5.20 -1.93 23.19
CA GLY A 71 -5.67 -0.88 22.28
C GLY A 71 -5.70 -1.26 20.80
N GLY A 72 -5.23 -2.47 20.43
CA GLY A 72 -5.16 -2.89 19.04
C GLY A 72 -4.21 -4.07 18.82
N MET A 73 -3.51 -4.06 17.71
CA MET A 73 -2.64 -5.16 17.31
C MET A 73 -1.30 -4.64 16.78
N LEU A 74 -0.22 -5.15 17.30
CA LEU A 74 1.14 -4.93 16.77
C LEU A 74 1.48 -5.95 15.70
N ASN A 75 2.13 -5.53 14.63
CA ASN A 75 2.65 -6.43 13.62
C ASN A 75 4.08 -6.06 13.18
N CYS A 76 4.83 -7.08 12.80
CA CYS A 76 6.12 -6.97 12.13
C CYS A 76 6.21 -8.01 11.00
N VAL A 77 5.22 -8.06 10.11
CA VAL A 77 5.16 -9.05 9.01
C VAL A 77 6.38 -8.99 8.09
N GLY A 78 6.94 -7.79 7.84
CA GLY A 78 8.19 -7.65 7.09
C GLY A 78 8.01 -7.66 5.57
N LEU A 79 6.90 -7.13 5.06
CA LEU A 79 6.59 -7.04 3.63
C LEU A 79 6.63 -8.41 2.91
N GLU A 80 6.15 -9.48 3.55
CA GLU A 80 5.97 -10.78 2.88
C GLU A 80 5.14 -10.59 1.61
N ASN A 81 5.73 -10.94 0.45
CA ASN A 81 5.07 -10.82 -0.84
C ASN A 81 5.81 -11.65 -1.90
N PRO A 82 5.14 -12.05 -2.99
CA PRO A 82 5.72 -12.94 -4.00
C PRO A 82 6.64 -12.25 -5.03
N GLY A 83 6.84 -10.94 -4.94
CA GLY A 83 7.60 -10.16 -5.92
C GLY A 83 6.78 -9.81 -7.17
N ILE A 84 7.33 -8.87 -7.96
CA ILE A 84 6.64 -8.32 -9.14
C ILE A 84 6.45 -9.36 -10.24
N ASP A 85 7.41 -10.27 -10.45
CA ASP A 85 7.32 -11.29 -11.51
C ASP A 85 6.11 -12.21 -11.31
N TYR A 86 5.91 -12.67 -10.08
CA TYR A 86 4.75 -13.50 -9.75
C TYR A 86 3.45 -12.69 -9.78
N PHE A 87 3.50 -11.43 -9.35
CA PHE A 87 2.35 -10.54 -9.40
C PHE A 87 1.85 -10.38 -10.85
N GLU A 88 2.72 -10.01 -11.80
CA GLU A 88 2.37 -9.81 -13.21
C GLU A 88 1.89 -11.10 -13.89
N ASN A 89 2.64 -12.20 -13.69
CA ASN A 89 2.43 -13.42 -14.44
C ASN A 89 1.32 -14.32 -13.91
N VAL A 90 1.02 -14.22 -12.61
CA VAL A 90 0.06 -15.11 -11.93
C VAL A 90 -1.07 -14.33 -11.27
N ILE A 91 -0.77 -13.39 -10.38
CA ILE A 91 -1.80 -12.73 -9.55
C ILE A 91 -2.75 -11.90 -10.41
N VAL A 92 -2.23 -11.07 -11.31
CA VAL A 92 -3.05 -10.23 -12.21
C VAL A 92 -3.98 -11.10 -13.06
N LYS A 93 -3.47 -12.20 -13.60
CA LYS A 93 -4.29 -13.14 -14.40
C LYS A 93 -5.40 -13.77 -13.56
N ASN A 94 -5.10 -14.13 -12.32
CA ASN A 94 -6.07 -14.69 -11.40
C ASN A 94 -7.13 -13.66 -10.98
N ILE A 95 -6.74 -12.41 -10.72
CA ILE A 95 -7.68 -11.32 -10.45
C ILE A 95 -8.65 -11.17 -11.64
N LYS A 96 -8.13 -11.09 -12.86
CA LYS A 96 -8.94 -11.00 -14.09
C LYS A 96 -9.88 -12.19 -14.25
N ALA A 97 -9.37 -13.41 -14.11
CA ALA A 97 -10.15 -14.65 -14.23
C ALA A 97 -11.21 -14.79 -13.13
N SER A 98 -11.02 -14.16 -12.00
CA SER A 98 -11.90 -14.25 -10.84
C SER A 98 -13.18 -13.42 -10.96
N GLY A 99 -13.28 -12.52 -11.96
CA GLY A 99 -14.40 -11.59 -12.11
C GLY A 99 -14.40 -10.42 -11.15
N ILE A 100 -13.24 -10.05 -10.58
CA ILE A 100 -13.08 -8.82 -9.81
C ILE A 100 -13.05 -7.65 -10.79
N GLU A 101 -14.02 -6.75 -10.66
CA GLU A 101 -14.20 -5.54 -11.49
C GLU A 101 -13.90 -4.24 -10.72
N SER A 102 -13.80 -4.34 -9.38
CA SER A 102 -13.43 -3.18 -8.57
C SER A 102 -12.03 -2.67 -8.94
N PRO A 103 -11.80 -1.35 -9.02
CA PRO A 103 -10.51 -0.77 -9.33
C PRO A 103 -9.37 -1.35 -8.48
N ILE A 104 -8.26 -1.70 -9.13
CA ILE A 104 -7.08 -2.28 -8.49
C ILE A 104 -6.02 -1.20 -8.32
N ILE A 105 -5.60 -1.01 -7.09
CA ILE A 105 -4.54 -0.08 -6.68
C ILE A 105 -3.35 -0.92 -6.21
N VAL A 106 -2.21 -0.79 -6.89
CA VAL A 106 -1.01 -1.58 -6.54
C VAL A 106 -0.11 -0.78 -5.62
N ASN A 107 0.15 -1.33 -4.44
CA ASN A 107 1.10 -0.75 -3.49
C ASN A 107 2.52 -1.22 -3.83
N ILE A 108 3.42 -0.30 -4.18
CA ILE A 108 4.80 -0.59 -4.56
C ILE A 108 5.78 -0.17 -3.46
N ASN A 109 6.84 -0.96 -3.29
CA ASN A 109 7.85 -0.78 -2.26
C ASN A 109 9.25 -1.00 -2.84
N GLY A 110 10.22 -0.20 -2.40
CA GLY A 110 11.61 -0.32 -2.81
C GLY A 110 12.59 0.00 -1.68
N LYS A 111 13.84 -0.38 -1.84
CA LYS A 111 14.97 -0.08 -0.94
C LYS A 111 15.80 1.11 -1.41
N VAL A 112 15.69 1.43 -2.69
CA VAL A 112 16.34 2.55 -3.37
C VAL A 112 15.39 3.16 -4.39
N ILE A 113 15.60 4.40 -4.81
CA ILE A 113 14.71 5.10 -5.75
C ILE A 113 14.60 4.33 -7.07
N GLU A 114 15.68 3.74 -7.53
CA GLU A 114 15.76 2.99 -8.77
C GLU A 114 14.80 1.76 -8.79
N GLU A 115 14.63 1.09 -7.64
CA GLU A 115 13.65 -0.01 -7.51
C GLU A 115 12.21 0.51 -7.64
N TYR A 116 11.88 1.66 -7.02
CA TYR A 116 10.55 2.27 -7.17
C TYR A 116 10.25 2.66 -8.61
N VAL A 117 11.24 3.23 -9.31
CA VAL A 117 11.13 3.61 -10.73
C VAL A 117 10.91 2.37 -11.60
N GLU A 118 11.66 1.32 -11.39
CA GLU A 118 11.50 0.08 -12.17
C GLU A 118 10.15 -0.60 -11.89
N MET A 119 9.74 -0.64 -10.62
CA MET A 119 8.41 -1.13 -10.24
C MET A 119 7.31 -0.34 -10.93
N ALA A 120 7.39 0.99 -10.92
CA ALA A 120 6.40 1.85 -11.55
C ALA A 120 6.32 1.63 -13.07
N LYS A 121 7.46 1.48 -13.78
CA LYS A 121 7.50 1.16 -15.20
C LYS A 121 6.82 -0.17 -15.52
N ARG A 122 7.06 -1.16 -14.70
CA ARG A 122 6.43 -2.48 -14.88
C ARG A 122 4.92 -2.40 -14.67
N VAL A 123 4.49 -1.77 -13.57
CA VAL A 123 3.06 -1.61 -13.24
C VAL A 123 2.34 -0.72 -14.26
N GLU A 124 3.00 0.28 -14.87
CA GLU A 124 2.45 1.09 -15.96
C GLU A 124 1.94 0.22 -17.11
N ASN A 125 2.64 -0.85 -17.43
CA ASN A 125 2.31 -1.74 -18.53
C ASN A 125 1.27 -2.82 -18.19
N ILE A 126 0.70 -2.83 -16.97
CA ILE A 126 -0.35 -3.76 -16.56
C ILE A 126 -1.72 -3.06 -16.72
N PRO A 127 -2.52 -3.40 -17.74
CA PRO A 127 -3.78 -2.71 -17.99
C PRO A 127 -4.85 -2.96 -16.92
N GLU A 128 -4.76 -4.07 -16.18
CA GLU A 128 -5.66 -4.42 -15.09
C GLU A 128 -5.42 -3.60 -13.81
N VAL A 129 -4.32 -2.84 -13.76
CA VAL A 129 -4.00 -1.95 -12.63
C VAL A 129 -4.46 -0.55 -12.95
N ASP A 130 -5.30 0.03 -12.10
CA ASP A 130 -5.88 1.36 -12.30
C ASP A 130 -5.01 2.47 -11.71
N MET A 131 -4.34 2.24 -10.57
CA MET A 131 -3.58 3.25 -9.83
C MET A 131 -2.37 2.64 -9.13
N ILE A 132 -1.39 3.48 -8.81
CA ILE A 132 -0.21 3.11 -8.02
C ILE A 132 -0.29 3.78 -6.65
N GLU A 133 -0.11 3.00 -5.58
CA GLU A 133 0.13 3.51 -4.23
C GLU A 133 1.62 3.37 -3.90
N LEU A 134 2.35 4.48 -3.85
CA LEU A 134 3.76 4.55 -3.53
C LEU A 134 3.96 4.51 -2.01
N ASN A 135 4.50 3.41 -1.48
CA ASN A 135 4.74 3.25 -0.05
C ASN A 135 6.13 3.76 0.32
N ILE A 136 6.21 4.99 0.82
CA ILE A 136 7.46 5.65 1.23
C ILE A 136 7.87 5.37 2.69
N SER A 137 7.20 4.42 3.37
CA SER A 137 7.58 4.02 4.74
C SER A 137 8.67 2.95 4.80
N CYS A 138 9.16 2.46 3.64
CA CYS A 138 10.27 1.53 3.59
C CYS A 138 11.60 2.20 3.92
N PRO A 139 12.54 1.49 4.59
CA PRO A 139 13.86 1.99 4.85
C PRO A 139 14.65 2.27 3.56
N ASN A 140 15.26 3.45 3.45
CA ASN A 140 16.19 3.79 2.39
C ASN A 140 17.59 3.28 2.76
N VAL A 141 18.12 2.32 2.00
CA VAL A 141 19.44 1.72 2.27
C VAL A 141 20.56 2.73 2.12
N LYS A 142 20.43 3.67 1.16
CA LYS A 142 21.44 4.72 0.91
C LYS A 142 21.52 5.75 2.05
N ASP A 143 20.43 5.96 2.80
CA ASP A 143 20.34 6.88 3.93
C ASP A 143 20.42 6.17 5.31
N GLY A 144 21.13 5.05 5.39
CA GLY A 144 21.35 4.35 6.65
C GLY A 144 20.09 3.70 7.25
N GLY A 145 19.11 3.36 6.40
CA GLY A 145 17.88 2.67 6.82
C GLY A 145 16.75 3.59 7.29
N MET A 146 16.90 4.91 7.17
CA MET A 146 15.80 5.85 7.43
C MET A 146 14.71 5.70 6.37
N ALA A 147 13.42 5.73 6.76
CA ALA A 147 12.33 5.64 5.81
C ALA A 147 12.35 6.78 4.79
N PHE A 148 12.01 6.48 3.52
CA PHE A 148 11.92 7.50 2.45
C PHE A 148 10.99 8.65 2.83
N GLY A 149 9.89 8.37 3.52
CA GLY A 149 8.93 9.35 3.99
C GLY A 149 9.32 10.06 5.29
N ALA A 150 10.53 9.86 5.83
CA ALA A 150 10.94 10.52 7.05
C ALA A 150 11.50 11.94 6.81
N LYS A 151 12.00 12.20 5.60
CA LYS A 151 12.54 13.50 5.19
C LYS A 151 11.79 14.02 3.97
N PRO A 152 11.30 15.27 3.99
CA PRO A 152 10.56 15.87 2.87
C PRO A 152 11.32 15.78 1.53
N GLU A 153 12.63 16.06 1.53
CA GLU A 153 13.44 16.06 0.31
C GLU A 153 13.51 14.67 -0.33
N VAL A 154 13.62 13.62 0.49
CA VAL A 154 13.69 12.23 0.02
C VAL A 154 12.31 11.76 -0.46
N ALA A 155 11.25 12.13 0.26
CA ALA A 155 9.88 11.85 -0.14
C ALA A 155 9.55 12.50 -1.49
N GLY A 156 9.93 13.79 -1.67
CA GLY A 156 9.77 14.50 -2.93
C GLY A 156 10.56 13.85 -4.07
N ALA A 157 11.83 13.52 -3.83
CA ALA A 157 12.70 12.92 -4.85
C ALA A 157 12.17 11.58 -5.36
N VAL A 158 11.73 10.67 -4.48
CA VAL A 158 11.18 9.39 -4.90
C VAL A 158 9.83 9.56 -5.64
N THR A 159 8.99 10.48 -5.16
CA THR A 159 7.69 10.78 -5.81
C THR A 159 7.91 11.30 -7.22
N LYS A 160 8.80 12.29 -7.40
CA LYS A 160 9.17 12.84 -8.70
C LYS A 160 9.70 11.78 -9.65
N ALA A 161 10.66 10.98 -9.20
CA ALA A 161 11.27 9.94 -10.03
C ALA A 161 10.25 8.90 -10.50
N VAL A 162 9.28 8.53 -9.66
CA VAL A 162 8.18 7.63 -10.02
C VAL A 162 7.21 8.33 -10.99
N ARG A 163 6.85 9.60 -10.74
CA ARG A 163 5.97 10.36 -11.61
C ARG A 163 6.49 10.48 -13.06
N GLU A 164 7.79 10.59 -13.24
CA GLU A 164 8.42 10.72 -14.55
C GLU A 164 8.26 9.48 -15.45
N VAL A 165 7.91 8.33 -14.88
CA VAL A 165 7.84 7.03 -15.59
C VAL A 165 6.46 6.38 -15.61
N THR A 166 5.44 7.00 -15.00
CA THR A 166 4.07 6.49 -15.01
C THR A 166 3.05 7.58 -15.35
N THR A 167 2.01 7.24 -16.06
CA THR A 167 0.85 8.10 -16.33
C THR A 167 -0.35 7.70 -15.45
N LYS A 168 -0.29 6.53 -14.81
CA LYS A 168 -1.33 6.09 -13.89
C LYS A 168 -1.46 7.06 -12.71
N PRO A 169 -2.66 7.25 -12.15
CA PRO A 169 -2.83 8.01 -10.92
C PRO A 169 -1.89 7.52 -9.82
N LEU A 170 -1.15 8.47 -9.22
CA LEU A 170 -0.11 8.21 -8.22
C LEU A 170 -0.57 8.66 -6.84
N ILE A 171 -0.79 7.72 -5.96
CA ILE A 171 -1.13 7.94 -4.56
C ILE A 171 0.14 7.75 -3.73
N VAL A 172 0.50 8.68 -2.84
CA VAL A 172 1.65 8.51 -1.95
C VAL A 172 1.17 8.19 -0.54
N LYS A 173 1.58 7.02 -0.02
CA LYS A 173 1.22 6.59 1.34
C LYS A 173 2.21 7.11 2.36
N LEU A 174 1.74 8.02 3.21
CA LEU A 174 2.56 8.73 4.20
C LEU A 174 2.74 7.94 5.49
N SER A 175 3.92 8.15 6.11
CA SER A 175 4.23 7.63 7.45
C SER A 175 3.73 8.59 8.52
N PRO A 176 3.12 8.09 9.62
CA PRO A 176 2.78 8.93 10.76
C PRO A 176 3.99 9.21 11.67
N ASN A 177 5.11 8.48 11.48
CA ASN A 177 6.28 8.53 12.35
C ASN A 177 7.23 9.66 11.93
N VAL A 178 6.70 10.87 11.83
CA VAL A 178 7.38 12.09 11.36
C VAL A 178 6.99 13.28 12.23
N THR A 179 7.79 14.33 12.22
CA THR A 179 7.51 15.55 12.99
C THR A 179 6.39 16.38 12.37
N ASP A 180 6.36 16.47 11.04
CA ASP A 180 5.38 17.28 10.30
C ASP A 180 4.93 16.53 9.03
N ILE A 181 3.81 15.83 9.15
CA ILE A 181 3.21 15.09 8.04
C ILE A 181 2.60 16.02 6.99
N VAL A 182 2.16 17.21 7.39
CA VAL A 182 1.57 18.19 6.48
C VAL A 182 2.64 18.73 5.51
N HIS A 183 3.84 18.99 6.01
CA HIS A 183 4.95 19.41 5.15
C HIS A 183 5.31 18.31 4.14
N ILE A 184 5.38 17.04 4.57
CA ILE A 184 5.66 15.92 3.65
C ILE A 184 4.54 15.79 2.61
N ALA A 185 3.26 15.91 3.01
CA ALA A 185 2.13 15.86 2.09
C ALA A 185 2.22 16.92 0.98
N LYS A 186 2.55 18.17 1.34
CA LYS A 186 2.76 19.24 0.38
C LYS A 186 3.92 18.97 -0.58
N VAL A 187 5.03 18.48 -0.05
CA VAL A 187 6.21 18.16 -0.88
C VAL A 187 5.93 17.05 -1.87
N VAL A 188 5.22 15.97 -1.49
CA VAL A 188 4.88 14.92 -2.46
C VAL A 188 3.86 15.40 -3.49
N GLU A 189 2.91 16.26 -3.11
CA GLU A 189 1.97 16.90 -4.05
C GLU A 189 2.73 17.75 -5.07
N GLU A 190 3.64 18.64 -4.63
CA GLU A 190 4.49 19.47 -5.48
C GLU A 190 5.39 18.66 -6.43
N ASN A 191 5.68 17.40 -6.09
CA ASN A 191 6.48 16.49 -6.89
C ASN A 191 5.68 15.47 -7.70
N GLY A 192 4.35 15.69 -7.84
CA GLY A 192 3.52 14.98 -8.80
C GLY A 192 2.68 13.84 -8.24
N ALA A 193 2.46 13.78 -6.93
CA ALA A 193 1.43 12.94 -6.37
C ALA A 193 0.04 13.49 -6.71
N ASP A 194 -0.86 12.64 -7.19
CA ASP A 194 -2.25 13.01 -7.47
C ASP A 194 -3.13 12.94 -6.22
N ALA A 195 -2.72 12.12 -5.23
CA ALA A 195 -3.37 12.00 -3.93
C ALA A 195 -2.38 11.50 -2.86
N VAL A 196 -2.80 11.58 -1.60
CA VAL A 196 -2.10 10.96 -0.47
C VAL A 196 -3.00 9.96 0.23
N SER A 197 -2.43 8.84 0.69
CA SER A 197 -3.10 7.93 1.61
C SER A 197 -2.53 8.08 3.03
N LEU A 198 -3.39 8.17 4.00
CA LEU A 198 -3.08 8.36 5.42
C LEU A 198 -3.68 7.22 6.21
N ILE A 199 -2.91 6.53 6.94
CA ILE A 199 -1.47 6.58 7.20
C ILE A 199 -0.91 5.16 7.19
N ASN A 200 0.43 5.00 7.09
CA ASN A 200 1.08 3.76 7.47
C ASN A 200 0.99 3.56 8.99
N THR A 201 1.46 2.45 9.51
CA THR A 201 1.36 2.09 10.92
C THR A 201 2.19 3.00 11.83
N LEU A 202 1.68 3.28 13.03
CA LEU A 202 2.45 3.88 14.12
C LEU A 202 3.53 2.88 14.61
N LEU A 203 4.71 3.37 14.92
CA LEU A 203 5.74 2.53 15.52
C LEU A 203 5.36 2.22 16.97
N GLY A 204 5.35 0.93 17.31
CA GLY A 204 4.98 0.47 18.65
C GLY A 204 5.84 -0.70 19.15
N MET A 205 5.79 -0.94 20.46
CA MET A 205 6.44 -2.06 21.12
C MET A 205 5.58 -2.53 22.30
N ALA A 206 5.46 -3.84 22.46
CA ALA A 206 4.94 -4.47 23.69
C ALA A 206 6.03 -5.31 24.35
N ILE A 207 6.08 -5.26 25.69
CA ILE A 207 7.06 -6.01 26.49
C ILE A 207 6.32 -7.03 27.35
N ASP A 208 6.73 -8.30 27.26
CA ASP A 208 6.37 -9.32 28.23
C ASP A 208 7.19 -9.07 29.51
N ILE A 209 6.56 -8.50 30.53
CA ILE A 209 7.23 -8.12 31.78
C ILE A 209 7.73 -9.31 32.58
N LYS A 210 7.09 -10.49 32.44
CA LYS A 210 7.51 -11.72 33.11
C LYS A 210 8.76 -12.31 32.47
N LYS A 211 8.80 -12.33 31.14
CA LYS A 211 9.95 -12.82 30.36
C LYS A 211 11.03 -11.76 30.16
N ARG A 212 10.72 -10.48 30.43
CA ARG A 212 11.62 -9.32 30.20
C ARG A 212 12.13 -9.27 28.75
N LYS A 213 11.21 -9.48 27.79
CA LYS A 213 11.52 -9.53 26.34
C LYS A 213 10.43 -8.81 25.56
N PRO A 214 10.74 -8.26 24.40
CA PRO A 214 9.73 -7.83 23.44
C PRO A 214 8.82 -9.00 23.08
N VAL A 215 7.54 -8.69 22.81
CA VAL A 215 6.56 -9.68 22.39
C VAL A 215 6.78 -10.06 20.93
N LEU A 216 7.08 -9.06 20.08
CA LEU A 216 7.41 -9.28 18.67
C LEU A 216 8.85 -9.77 18.48
N GLY A 217 9.07 -10.63 17.49
CA GLY A 217 10.39 -11.13 17.12
C GLY A 217 11.37 -10.00 16.71
N ASN A 218 10.88 -8.94 16.10
CA ASN A 218 11.66 -7.78 15.65
C ASN A 218 11.74 -6.64 16.68
N THR A 219 11.40 -6.87 17.93
CA THR A 219 11.36 -5.86 19.01
C THR A 219 10.26 -4.82 18.80
N PHE A 220 10.27 -4.10 17.70
CA PHE A 220 9.28 -3.10 17.29
C PHE A 220 8.42 -3.61 16.15
N GLY A 221 7.23 -3.04 16.01
CA GLY A 221 6.32 -3.30 14.91
C GLY A 221 5.42 -2.10 14.62
N GLY A 222 4.53 -2.25 13.64
CA GLY A 222 3.47 -1.30 13.37
C GLY A 222 2.25 -1.59 14.24
N PHE A 223 1.61 -0.52 14.72
CA PHE A 223 0.39 -0.52 15.52
C PHE A 223 -0.75 0.11 14.73
#